data_234bbc2b1b27a64c753218c0d61874e0
#
_entry.id   234bbc2b1b27a64c753218c0d61874e0
#
_cell.length_a   1.000
_cell.length_b   1.000
_cell.length_c   1.000
_cell.angle_alpha   90.00
_cell.angle_beta   90.00
_cell.angle_gamma   90.00
#
_symmetry.space_group_name_H-M   'P 1'
#
loop_
_entity.id
_entity.type
_entity.pdbx_description
1 polymer ?
#
loop_
_entity_poly.entity_id
_entity_poly.type
_entity_poly.pdbx_seq_one_letter_code
_entity_poly.pdbx_strand_id
1 'polypeptide(L)'
;MDETTTQRAEGFAHQRLCVVPRPQVDLALAAPVTRRLTVTDAGLFPRAEGHVRVRRDGAAETIVLVCIAGSGDVRFGGDEYVLGPGTGIAIPAGAPHEYRSSAADPWTIWWLHVRGTDAAELTAPAGGTRLVRLRAVDRIVALFDELVTLLERRISPAHLVAASGIAWNLLTRLTVDSTLPADGSPLERAIRYLEARVDGTIPVADLAALVGLSPSHLSALFRQATGSGPAAFHTSLRMGRARALLDTSSLTVAEVAAAVGYADPLYFSRQFRRVHDLSPSAYRAQHKG
;
A
#
# COMPACT_ATOMS: atom_id res chain seq x y z
N MET A 1 7.30 -36.93 -24.98
CA MET A 1 5.85 -37.02 -24.70
C MET A 1 5.45 -35.67 -24.18
N ASP A 2 4.78 -34.91 -25.06
CA ASP A 2 4.26 -33.58 -24.70
C ASP A 2 3.01 -33.80 -23.82
N GLU A 3 3.17 -33.72 -22.52
CA GLU A 3 2.00 -33.64 -21.63
C GLU A 3 1.33 -32.28 -21.88
N THR A 4 0.30 -32.31 -22.69
CA THR A 4 -0.52 -31.14 -22.96
C THR A 4 -1.17 -30.72 -21.64
N THR A 5 -0.58 -29.76 -20.93
CA THR A 5 -1.10 -29.23 -19.67
C THR A 5 -2.52 -28.72 -19.92
N THR A 6 -3.51 -29.38 -19.34
CA THR A 6 -4.92 -29.03 -19.51
C THR A 6 -5.18 -27.66 -18.89
N GLN A 7 -5.62 -26.69 -19.70
CA GLN A 7 -5.99 -25.36 -19.26
C GLN A 7 -7.23 -25.43 -18.34
N ARG A 8 -7.17 -24.80 -17.17
CA ARG A 8 -8.27 -24.75 -16.21
C ARG A 8 -8.33 -23.43 -15.45
N ALA A 9 -9.51 -23.10 -15.04
CA ALA A 9 -9.77 -21.85 -14.30
C ALA A 9 -9.75 -22.05 -12.78
N GLU A 10 -9.94 -23.29 -12.31
CA GLU A 10 -10.02 -23.71 -10.91
C GLU A 10 -9.88 -25.23 -10.82
N GLY A 11 -9.98 -25.83 -9.65
CA GLY A 11 -9.83 -27.27 -9.46
C GLY A 11 -8.37 -27.68 -9.18
N PHE A 12 -7.59 -26.80 -8.53
CA PHE A 12 -6.21 -27.08 -8.15
C PHE A 12 -6.16 -27.87 -6.83
N ALA A 13 -5.14 -28.71 -6.66
CA ALA A 13 -4.93 -29.44 -5.42
C ALA A 13 -4.75 -28.44 -4.26
N HIS A 14 -5.45 -28.71 -3.15
CA HIS A 14 -5.43 -27.87 -1.93
C HIS A 14 -5.84 -26.40 -2.15
N GLN A 15 -6.58 -26.11 -3.22
CA GLN A 15 -7.12 -24.76 -3.38
C GLN A 15 -8.10 -24.41 -2.27
N ARG A 16 -8.15 -23.15 -1.92
CA ARG A 16 -9.21 -22.54 -1.12
C ARG A 16 -10.00 -21.59 -2.01
N LEU A 17 -11.31 -21.67 -1.96
CA LEU A 17 -12.19 -20.87 -2.82
C LEU A 17 -13.45 -20.49 -2.04
N CYS A 18 -13.62 -19.20 -1.82
CA CYS A 18 -14.82 -18.64 -1.21
C CYS A 18 -15.53 -17.74 -2.22
N VAL A 19 -16.78 -18.04 -2.48
CA VAL A 19 -17.68 -17.25 -3.33
C VAL A 19 -18.83 -16.76 -2.46
N VAL A 20 -18.96 -15.44 -2.31
CA VAL A 20 -20.10 -14.86 -1.60
C VAL A 20 -21.35 -14.95 -2.51
N PRO A 21 -22.46 -15.52 -2.05
CA PRO A 21 -23.69 -15.59 -2.85
C PRO A 21 -24.13 -14.19 -3.32
N ARG A 22 -24.45 -14.05 -4.59
CA ARG A 22 -24.77 -12.75 -5.19
C ARG A 22 -25.85 -11.95 -4.47
N PRO A 23 -26.95 -12.55 -3.96
CA PRO A 23 -27.93 -11.79 -3.16
C PRO A 23 -27.32 -11.18 -1.88
N GLN A 24 -26.33 -11.82 -1.27
CA GLN A 24 -25.63 -11.27 -0.10
C GLN A 24 -24.64 -10.16 -0.49
N VAL A 25 -24.01 -10.25 -1.67
CA VAL A 25 -23.19 -9.17 -2.23
C VAL A 25 -24.07 -7.93 -2.46
N ASP A 26 -25.24 -8.09 -3.06
CA ASP A 26 -26.17 -6.98 -3.35
C ASP A 26 -26.65 -6.31 -2.05
N LEU A 27 -26.98 -7.07 -1.02
CA LEU A 27 -27.30 -6.55 0.31
C LEU A 27 -26.13 -5.80 0.94
N ALA A 28 -24.91 -6.32 0.80
CA ALA A 28 -23.72 -5.67 1.32
C ALA A 28 -23.43 -4.35 0.59
N LEU A 29 -23.59 -4.31 -0.72
CA LEU A 29 -23.41 -3.09 -1.52
C LEU A 29 -24.49 -2.02 -1.24
N ALA A 30 -25.65 -2.41 -0.71
CA ALA A 30 -26.69 -1.47 -0.27
C ALA A 30 -26.47 -0.97 1.17
N ALA A 31 -25.65 -1.66 1.98
CA ALA A 31 -25.47 -1.34 3.39
C ALA A 31 -24.44 -0.21 3.59
N PRO A 32 -24.61 0.70 4.58
CA PRO A 32 -23.79 1.91 4.74
C PRO A 32 -22.29 1.66 4.90
N VAL A 33 -21.88 0.58 5.54
CA VAL A 33 -20.47 0.26 5.79
C VAL A 33 -19.86 -0.46 4.60
N THR A 34 -20.46 -1.55 4.18
CA THR A 34 -19.90 -2.46 3.16
C THR A 34 -20.07 -1.95 1.73
N ARG A 35 -20.98 -0.99 1.46
CA ARG A 35 -21.10 -0.36 0.13
C ARG A 35 -19.80 0.27 -0.37
N ARG A 36 -18.91 0.65 0.54
CA ARG A 36 -17.63 1.27 0.20
C ARG A 36 -16.63 0.25 -0.32
N LEU A 37 -16.59 -0.93 0.31
CA LEU A 37 -15.77 -2.06 -0.12
C LEU A 37 -16.43 -3.37 0.32
N THR A 38 -16.76 -4.25 -0.61
CA THR A 38 -17.33 -5.57 -0.39
C THR A 38 -16.48 -6.62 -1.08
N VAL A 39 -16.09 -7.66 -0.33
CA VAL A 39 -15.47 -8.85 -0.89
C VAL A 39 -16.56 -9.71 -1.54
N THR A 40 -16.36 -10.07 -2.80
CA THR A 40 -17.27 -10.94 -3.55
C THR A 40 -16.76 -12.36 -3.64
N ASP A 41 -15.45 -12.52 -3.81
CA ASP A 41 -14.81 -13.81 -3.96
C ASP A 41 -13.35 -13.68 -3.45
N ALA A 42 -12.80 -14.74 -2.86
CA ALA A 42 -11.40 -14.78 -2.43
C ALA A 42 -10.89 -16.23 -2.40
N GLY A 43 -9.57 -16.41 -2.51
CA GLY A 43 -9.01 -17.74 -2.41
C GLY A 43 -7.51 -17.82 -2.53
N LEU A 44 -7.04 -19.07 -2.45
CA LEU A 44 -5.66 -19.50 -2.64
C LEU A 44 -5.61 -20.58 -3.71
N PHE A 45 -4.77 -20.43 -4.70
CA PHE A 45 -4.47 -21.45 -5.70
C PHE A 45 -2.99 -21.86 -5.59
N PRO A 46 -2.68 -22.96 -4.88
CA PRO A 46 -1.33 -23.48 -4.78
C PRO A 46 -0.88 -24.13 -6.08
N ARG A 47 0.34 -23.81 -6.55
CA ARG A 47 0.94 -24.41 -7.75
C ARG A 47 -0.07 -24.62 -8.88
N ALA A 48 -0.73 -23.54 -9.28
CA ALA A 48 -1.89 -23.60 -10.17
C ALA A 48 -1.47 -23.92 -11.61
N GLU A 49 -1.11 -25.18 -11.87
CA GLU A 49 -0.74 -25.68 -13.19
C GLU A 49 -1.87 -25.49 -14.20
N GLY A 50 -1.53 -24.92 -15.37
CA GLY A 50 -2.49 -24.70 -16.43
C GLY A 50 -3.55 -23.66 -16.10
N HIS A 51 -3.37 -22.87 -15.04
CA HIS A 51 -4.31 -21.81 -14.71
C HIS A 51 -4.35 -20.74 -15.80
N VAL A 52 -5.51 -20.55 -16.38
CA VAL A 52 -5.78 -19.53 -17.40
C VAL A 52 -7.14 -18.91 -17.19
N ARG A 53 -7.20 -17.61 -17.27
CA ARG A 53 -8.45 -16.83 -17.32
C ARG A 53 -8.39 -15.80 -18.43
N VAL A 54 -9.42 -15.76 -19.24
CA VAL A 54 -9.62 -14.76 -20.28
C VAL A 54 -11.00 -14.12 -20.08
N ARG A 55 -11.04 -12.81 -19.89
CA ARG A 55 -12.27 -12.04 -19.74
C ARG A 55 -12.25 -10.87 -20.74
N ARG A 56 -12.80 -11.10 -21.91
CA ARG A 56 -12.80 -10.13 -23.02
C ARG A 56 -13.63 -8.88 -22.72
N ASP A 57 -14.67 -9.02 -21.90
CA ASP A 57 -15.53 -7.93 -21.49
C ASP A 57 -15.21 -7.41 -20.07
N GLY A 58 -14.08 -7.87 -19.49
CA GLY A 58 -13.71 -7.55 -18.11
C GLY A 58 -14.52 -8.33 -17.07
N ALA A 59 -14.48 -7.85 -15.83
CA ALA A 59 -15.26 -8.34 -14.71
C ALA A 59 -15.94 -7.16 -14.00
N ALA A 60 -17.08 -7.38 -13.36
CA ALA A 60 -17.73 -6.33 -12.55
C ALA A 60 -16.94 -5.98 -11.29
N GLU A 61 -16.02 -6.84 -10.89
CA GLU A 61 -15.16 -6.71 -9.73
C GLU A 61 -13.79 -6.15 -10.12
N THR A 62 -13.17 -5.42 -9.20
CA THR A 62 -11.71 -5.25 -9.20
C THR A 62 -11.07 -6.54 -8.69
N ILE A 63 -10.09 -7.04 -9.42
CA ILE A 63 -9.39 -8.30 -9.13
C ILE A 63 -8.00 -7.99 -8.61
N VAL A 64 -7.64 -8.55 -7.47
CA VAL A 64 -6.29 -8.44 -6.89
C VAL A 64 -5.65 -9.81 -6.89
N LEU A 65 -4.43 -9.91 -7.43
CA LEU A 65 -3.61 -11.10 -7.43
C LEU A 65 -2.33 -10.82 -6.67
N VAL A 66 -1.93 -11.75 -5.80
CA VAL A 66 -0.66 -11.71 -5.06
C VAL A 66 0.05 -13.05 -5.26
N CYS A 67 1.22 -13.03 -5.88
CA CYS A 67 2.05 -14.20 -6.10
C CYS A 67 3.02 -14.40 -4.93
N ILE A 68 3.07 -15.62 -4.38
CA ILE A 68 3.97 -15.97 -3.28
C ILE A 68 5.01 -17.02 -3.67
N ALA A 69 4.80 -17.76 -4.76
CA ALA A 69 5.76 -18.70 -5.34
C ALA A 69 5.44 -18.91 -6.81
N GLY A 70 6.43 -19.34 -7.59
CA GLY A 70 6.29 -19.54 -9.03
C GLY A 70 6.07 -18.22 -9.77
N SER A 71 5.51 -18.29 -11.00
CA SER A 71 5.28 -17.09 -11.82
C SER A 71 4.09 -17.24 -12.75
N GLY A 72 3.69 -16.13 -13.35
CA GLY A 72 2.66 -16.09 -14.38
C GLY A 72 2.56 -14.71 -15.04
N ASP A 73 1.84 -14.66 -16.16
CA ASP A 73 1.67 -13.46 -16.96
C ASP A 73 0.27 -12.89 -16.77
N VAL A 74 0.17 -11.56 -16.69
CA VAL A 74 -1.10 -10.82 -16.59
C VAL A 74 -1.10 -9.75 -17.66
N ARG A 75 -2.16 -9.72 -18.49
CA ARG A 75 -2.33 -8.74 -19.58
C ARG A 75 -3.63 -7.96 -19.39
N PHE A 76 -3.55 -6.64 -19.36
CA PHE A 76 -4.70 -5.74 -19.41
C PHE A 76 -4.25 -4.30 -19.72
N GLY A 77 -5.17 -3.49 -20.27
CA GLY A 77 -4.88 -2.10 -20.59
C GLY A 77 -3.81 -1.89 -21.66
N GLY A 78 -3.50 -2.89 -22.46
CA GLY A 78 -2.45 -2.87 -23.48
C GLY A 78 -1.07 -3.28 -23.00
N ASP A 79 -0.88 -3.49 -21.71
CA ASP A 79 0.38 -3.86 -21.07
C ASP A 79 0.42 -5.34 -20.67
N GLU A 80 1.64 -5.87 -20.56
CA GLU A 80 1.93 -7.22 -20.05
C GLU A 80 2.82 -7.14 -18.81
N TYR A 81 2.44 -7.89 -17.77
CA TYR A 81 3.13 -7.92 -16.47
C TYR A 81 3.50 -9.34 -16.11
N VAL A 82 4.74 -9.56 -15.67
CA VAL A 82 5.17 -10.84 -15.08
C VAL A 82 4.97 -10.76 -13.57
N LEU A 83 4.06 -11.59 -13.07
CA LEU A 83 3.78 -11.71 -11.65
C LEU A 83 4.63 -12.83 -11.05
N GLY A 84 5.56 -12.49 -10.18
CA GLY A 84 6.46 -13.42 -9.51
C GLY A 84 6.39 -13.33 -7.99
N PRO A 85 7.19 -14.10 -7.25
CA PRO A 85 7.14 -14.13 -5.79
C PRO A 85 7.31 -12.75 -5.15
N GLY A 86 6.44 -12.44 -4.21
CA GLY A 86 6.46 -11.16 -3.50
C GLY A 86 5.96 -9.98 -4.34
N THR A 87 5.17 -10.24 -5.39
CA THR A 87 4.53 -9.17 -6.16
C THR A 87 3.02 -9.29 -6.15
N GLY A 88 2.35 -8.16 -6.29
CA GLY A 88 0.90 -8.07 -6.40
C GLY A 88 0.48 -7.15 -7.54
N ILE A 89 -0.72 -7.35 -8.06
CA ILE A 89 -1.31 -6.55 -9.12
C ILE A 89 -2.81 -6.41 -8.92
N ALA A 90 -3.37 -5.24 -9.26
CA ALA A 90 -4.80 -5.02 -9.29
C ALA A 90 -5.28 -4.78 -10.72
N ILE A 91 -6.28 -5.52 -11.15
CA ILE A 91 -6.96 -5.40 -12.44
C ILE A 91 -8.27 -4.64 -12.18
N PRO A 92 -8.47 -3.45 -12.78
CA PRO A 92 -9.67 -2.66 -12.56
C PRO A 92 -10.95 -3.38 -13.03
N ALA A 93 -12.07 -3.09 -12.38
CA ALA A 93 -13.39 -3.51 -12.85
C ALA A 93 -13.63 -3.04 -14.28
N GLY A 94 -14.27 -3.88 -15.09
CA GLY A 94 -14.56 -3.60 -16.51
C GLY A 94 -13.36 -3.71 -17.46
N ALA A 95 -12.14 -3.85 -16.97
CA ALA A 95 -10.98 -3.97 -17.84
C ALA A 95 -10.90 -5.37 -18.49
N PRO A 96 -10.87 -5.45 -19.85
CA PRO A 96 -10.56 -6.69 -20.53
C PRO A 96 -9.18 -7.21 -20.10
N HIS A 97 -9.09 -8.49 -19.78
CA HIS A 97 -7.83 -9.04 -19.26
C HIS A 97 -7.68 -10.53 -19.52
N GLU A 98 -6.44 -10.94 -19.52
CA GLU A 98 -6.03 -12.33 -19.53
C GLU A 98 -4.92 -12.53 -18.50
N TYR A 99 -4.94 -13.67 -17.83
CA TYR A 99 -3.79 -14.09 -17.03
C TYR A 99 -3.61 -15.59 -17.07
N ARG A 100 -2.34 -16.04 -16.93
CA ARG A 100 -1.97 -17.45 -16.96
C ARG A 100 -0.77 -17.74 -16.07
N SER A 101 -0.75 -18.94 -15.47
CA SER A 101 0.43 -19.43 -14.78
C SER A 101 1.53 -19.84 -15.78
N SER A 102 2.78 -19.72 -15.37
CA SER A 102 3.92 -20.30 -16.12
C SER A 102 3.77 -21.83 -16.19
N ALA A 103 4.08 -22.39 -17.34
CA ALA A 103 4.12 -23.85 -17.50
C ALA A 103 5.35 -24.48 -16.83
N ALA A 104 6.47 -23.74 -16.78
CA ALA A 104 7.73 -24.23 -16.20
C ALA A 104 7.74 -24.09 -14.66
N ASP A 105 7.14 -23.04 -14.14
CA ASP A 105 7.10 -22.74 -12.70
C ASP A 105 5.72 -22.17 -12.31
N PRO A 106 4.70 -23.04 -12.16
CA PRO A 106 3.33 -22.62 -11.89
C PRO A 106 3.21 -21.86 -10.59
N TRP A 107 2.53 -20.71 -10.65
CA TRP A 107 2.39 -19.83 -9.50
C TRP A 107 1.55 -20.41 -8.37
N THR A 108 1.86 -19.97 -7.15
CA THR A 108 0.97 -20.00 -6.00
C THR A 108 0.50 -18.59 -5.76
N ILE A 109 -0.80 -18.36 -5.90
CA ILE A 109 -1.42 -17.03 -5.78
C ILE A 109 -2.51 -17.00 -4.74
N TRP A 110 -2.51 -15.93 -3.94
CA TRP A 110 -3.70 -15.43 -3.27
C TRP A 110 -4.43 -14.47 -4.19
N TRP A 111 -5.74 -14.50 -4.16
CA TRP A 111 -6.53 -13.63 -4.99
C TRP A 111 -7.79 -13.15 -4.27
N LEU A 112 -8.28 -11.98 -4.66
CA LEU A 112 -9.40 -11.28 -4.06
C LEU A 112 -10.17 -10.54 -5.15
N HIS A 113 -11.49 -10.69 -5.15
CA HIS A 113 -12.40 -9.87 -5.93
C HIS A 113 -13.17 -8.93 -5.00
N VAL A 114 -13.22 -7.66 -5.36
CA VAL A 114 -13.91 -6.64 -4.57
C VAL A 114 -14.80 -5.75 -5.44
N ARG A 115 -15.87 -5.25 -4.84
CA ARG A 115 -16.76 -4.22 -5.37
C ARG A 115 -16.96 -3.13 -4.32
N GLY A 116 -17.43 -1.97 -4.73
CA GLY A 116 -17.76 -0.87 -3.84
C GLY A 116 -17.30 0.47 -4.40
N THR A 117 -17.78 1.55 -3.80
CA THR A 117 -17.50 2.92 -4.27
C THR A 117 -16.02 3.29 -4.19
N ASP A 118 -15.28 2.70 -3.25
CA ASP A 118 -13.89 3.04 -2.96
C ASP A 118 -12.88 2.00 -3.52
N ALA A 119 -13.39 0.91 -4.13
CA ALA A 119 -12.54 -0.17 -4.66
C ALA A 119 -11.54 0.34 -5.71
N ALA A 120 -11.98 1.21 -6.62
CA ALA A 120 -11.13 1.78 -7.66
C ALA A 120 -10.04 2.67 -7.09
N GLU A 121 -10.34 3.52 -6.10
CA GLU A 121 -9.37 4.41 -5.46
C GLU A 121 -8.34 3.62 -4.65
N LEU A 122 -8.78 2.62 -3.88
CA LEU A 122 -7.90 1.76 -3.07
C LEU A 122 -6.94 0.89 -3.91
N THR A 123 -7.26 0.66 -5.17
CA THR A 123 -6.45 -0.16 -6.09
C THR A 123 -5.81 0.65 -7.21
N ALA A 124 -6.00 1.97 -7.20
CA ALA A 124 -5.36 2.85 -8.18
C ALA A 124 -3.83 2.78 -8.04
N PRO A 125 -3.09 2.65 -9.16
CA PRO A 125 -1.65 2.58 -9.11
C PRO A 125 -1.08 3.93 -8.66
N ALA A 126 -0.42 3.95 -7.52
CA ALA A 126 0.37 5.10 -7.12
C ALA A 126 1.63 5.18 -8.00
N GLY A 127 1.90 6.35 -8.56
CA GLY A 127 3.10 6.57 -9.37
C GLY A 127 3.13 5.87 -10.73
N GLY A 128 2.01 5.39 -11.23
CA GLY A 128 1.91 4.79 -12.57
C GLY A 128 2.35 3.32 -12.66
N THR A 129 2.87 2.72 -11.60
CA THR A 129 3.28 1.32 -11.58
C THR A 129 2.14 0.44 -11.10
N ARG A 130 1.64 -0.44 -11.97
CA ARG A 130 0.56 -1.38 -11.66
C ARG A 130 1.04 -2.61 -10.90
N LEU A 131 2.30 -3.04 -11.12
CA LEU A 131 2.94 -4.14 -10.41
C LEU A 131 3.54 -3.62 -9.10
N VAL A 132 3.03 -4.13 -7.98
CA VAL A 132 3.46 -3.75 -6.63
C VAL A 132 4.43 -4.79 -6.09
N ARG A 133 5.62 -4.37 -5.65
CA ARG A 133 6.54 -5.22 -4.88
C ARG A 133 6.18 -5.13 -3.40
N LEU A 134 5.84 -6.27 -2.82
CA LEU A 134 5.43 -6.37 -1.42
C LEU A 134 6.65 -6.35 -0.49
N ARG A 135 6.57 -5.56 0.58
CA ARG A 135 7.63 -5.45 1.61
C ARG A 135 7.47 -6.47 2.73
N ALA A 136 6.24 -6.79 3.08
CA ALA A 136 5.89 -7.69 4.17
C ALA A 136 4.94 -8.78 3.66
N VAL A 137 5.47 -9.68 2.80
CA VAL A 137 4.70 -10.77 2.18
C VAL A 137 3.95 -11.60 3.20
N ASP A 138 4.62 -11.99 4.30
CA ASP A 138 4.00 -12.82 5.36
C ASP A 138 2.76 -12.16 5.97
N ARG A 139 2.79 -10.84 6.12
CA ARG A 139 1.66 -10.08 6.67
C ARG A 139 0.49 -9.98 5.69
N ILE A 140 0.76 -9.86 4.41
CA ILE A 140 -0.26 -9.90 3.35
C ILE A 140 -0.88 -11.29 3.27
N VAL A 141 -0.06 -12.35 3.33
CA VAL A 141 -0.51 -13.75 3.37
C VAL A 141 -1.41 -13.99 4.58
N ALA A 142 -1.01 -13.52 5.77
CA ALA A 142 -1.81 -13.67 6.99
C ALA A 142 -3.19 -12.98 6.87
N LEU A 143 -3.28 -11.81 6.24
CA LEU A 143 -4.55 -11.13 5.99
C LEU A 143 -5.44 -11.90 4.99
N PHE A 144 -4.86 -12.46 3.95
CA PHE A 144 -5.61 -13.30 3.02
C PHE A 144 -6.11 -14.58 3.70
N ASP A 145 -5.27 -15.23 4.51
CA ASP A 145 -5.64 -16.43 5.24
C ASP A 145 -6.78 -16.16 6.24
N GLU A 146 -6.70 -15.06 6.99
CA GLU A 146 -7.75 -14.60 7.89
C GLU A 146 -9.06 -14.35 7.14
N LEU A 147 -9.00 -13.62 6.01
CA LEU A 147 -10.14 -13.31 5.17
C LEU A 147 -10.84 -14.58 4.65
N VAL A 148 -10.05 -15.48 4.04
CA VAL A 148 -10.58 -16.72 3.47
C VAL A 148 -11.13 -17.62 4.56
N THR A 149 -10.44 -17.75 5.70
CA THR A 149 -10.90 -18.52 6.85
C THR A 149 -12.21 -17.99 7.44
N LEU A 150 -12.36 -16.66 7.50
CA LEU A 150 -13.58 -16.00 7.95
C LEU A 150 -14.77 -16.37 7.04
N LEU A 151 -14.57 -16.30 5.71
CA LEU A 151 -15.61 -16.55 4.72
C LEU A 151 -15.96 -18.04 4.58
N GLU A 152 -14.99 -18.95 4.75
CA GLU A 152 -15.22 -20.40 4.75
C GLU A 152 -16.12 -20.85 5.90
N ARG A 153 -16.00 -20.22 7.07
CA ARG A 153 -16.78 -20.62 8.26
C ARG A 153 -18.25 -20.29 8.13
N ARG A 154 -18.59 -19.09 7.72
CA ARG A 154 -19.97 -18.63 7.59
C ARG A 154 -20.05 -17.31 6.87
N ILE A 155 -21.05 -17.13 6.02
CA ILE A 155 -21.36 -15.85 5.38
C ILE A 155 -22.62 -15.28 6.05
N SER A 156 -22.45 -14.13 6.72
CA SER A 156 -23.54 -13.34 7.33
C SER A 156 -23.20 -11.85 7.18
N PRO A 157 -24.14 -10.92 7.39
CA PRO A 157 -23.86 -9.49 7.32
C PRO A 157 -22.68 -9.05 8.20
N ALA A 158 -22.57 -9.60 9.43
CA ALA A 158 -21.44 -9.31 10.33
C ALA A 158 -20.09 -9.82 9.77
N HIS A 159 -20.10 -11.03 9.17
CA HIS A 159 -18.89 -11.57 8.53
C HIS A 159 -18.49 -10.73 7.30
N LEU A 160 -19.44 -10.20 6.53
CA LEU A 160 -19.16 -9.32 5.39
C LEU A 160 -18.60 -7.97 5.84
N VAL A 161 -19.03 -7.42 6.98
CA VAL A 161 -18.42 -6.23 7.58
C VAL A 161 -16.97 -6.51 8.01
N ALA A 162 -16.72 -7.65 8.68
CA ALA A 162 -15.36 -8.04 9.07
C ALA A 162 -14.46 -8.28 7.84
N ALA A 163 -14.96 -9.01 6.83
CA ALA A 163 -14.27 -9.23 5.56
C ALA A 163 -13.92 -7.92 4.85
N SER A 164 -14.85 -6.94 4.85
CA SER A 164 -14.59 -5.60 4.33
C SER A 164 -13.43 -4.93 5.07
N GLY A 165 -13.38 -4.99 6.41
CA GLY A 165 -12.29 -4.43 7.22
C GLY A 165 -10.93 -5.07 6.92
N ILE A 166 -10.87 -6.40 6.77
CA ILE A 166 -9.65 -7.12 6.39
C ILE A 166 -9.21 -6.72 4.98
N ALA A 167 -10.13 -6.66 4.02
CA ALA A 167 -9.85 -6.24 2.66
C ALA A 167 -9.34 -4.79 2.59
N TRP A 168 -9.91 -3.86 3.37
CA TRP A 168 -9.40 -2.49 3.53
C TRP A 168 -7.94 -2.48 3.99
N ASN A 169 -7.63 -3.23 5.05
CA ASN A 169 -6.25 -3.33 5.56
C ASN A 169 -5.30 -3.90 4.49
N LEU A 170 -5.73 -4.93 3.77
CA LEU A 170 -4.95 -5.54 2.71
C LEU A 170 -4.67 -4.55 1.57
N LEU A 171 -5.71 -3.91 1.02
CA LEU A 171 -5.58 -3.00 -0.11
C LEU A 171 -4.78 -1.74 0.25
N THR A 172 -4.98 -1.16 1.43
CA THR A 172 -4.20 0.00 1.88
C THR A 172 -2.72 -0.34 2.06
N ARG A 173 -2.37 -1.57 2.47
CA ARG A 173 -0.96 -2.02 2.48
C ARG A 173 -0.37 -2.13 1.10
N LEU A 174 -1.11 -2.69 0.13
CA LEU A 174 -0.67 -2.72 -1.26
C LEU A 174 -0.45 -1.30 -1.80
N THR A 175 -1.34 -0.36 -1.47
CA THR A 175 -1.19 1.05 -1.84
C THR A 175 0.05 1.68 -1.21
N VAL A 176 0.29 1.45 0.09
CA VAL A 176 1.50 1.92 0.78
C VAL A 176 2.76 1.33 0.13
N ASP A 177 2.79 0.03 -0.14
CA ASP A 177 3.93 -0.63 -0.77
C ASP A 177 4.19 -0.12 -2.20
N SER A 178 3.14 0.32 -2.92
CA SER A 178 3.26 0.92 -4.25
C SER A 178 3.77 2.37 -4.23
N THR A 179 3.54 3.10 -3.13
CA THR A 179 3.92 4.52 -2.97
C THR A 179 5.28 4.72 -2.34
N LEU A 180 5.62 3.86 -1.39
CA LEU A 180 6.90 3.98 -0.70
C LEU A 180 8.06 3.60 -1.62
N PRO A 181 9.20 4.31 -1.52
CA PRO A 181 10.35 4.01 -2.34
C PRO A 181 10.87 2.60 -2.04
N ALA A 182 11.31 1.87 -3.06
CA ALA A 182 11.92 0.55 -2.88
C ALA A 182 13.14 0.63 -1.94
N ASP A 183 13.37 -0.42 -1.14
CA ASP A 183 14.52 -0.51 -0.24
C ASP A 183 15.82 -0.30 -1.02
N GLY A 184 16.71 0.55 -0.50
CA GLY A 184 17.95 0.94 -1.17
C GLY A 184 17.78 1.91 -2.34
N SER A 185 16.56 2.34 -2.66
CA SER A 185 16.35 3.34 -3.71
C SER A 185 16.99 4.69 -3.36
N PRO A 186 17.30 5.54 -4.35
CA PRO A 186 17.80 6.89 -4.08
C PRO A 186 16.90 7.71 -3.16
N LEU A 187 15.57 7.61 -3.35
CA LEU A 187 14.61 8.32 -2.50
C LEU A 187 14.62 7.80 -1.06
N GLU A 188 14.65 6.49 -0.86
CA GLU A 188 14.73 5.90 0.48
C GLU A 188 16.02 6.28 1.19
N ARG A 189 17.16 6.27 0.48
CA ARG A 189 18.44 6.74 1.05
C ARG A 189 18.37 8.21 1.46
N ALA A 190 17.72 9.06 0.66
CA ALA A 190 17.53 10.47 1.00
C ALA A 190 16.62 10.68 2.21
N ILE A 191 15.53 9.91 2.32
CA ILE A 191 14.62 9.94 3.48
C ILE A 191 15.38 9.53 4.74
N ARG A 192 16.06 8.38 4.72
CA ARG A 192 16.87 7.91 5.86
C ARG A 192 17.96 8.90 6.27
N TYR A 193 18.58 9.57 5.31
CA TYR A 193 19.57 10.62 5.62
C TYR A 193 18.94 11.77 6.40
N LEU A 194 17.76 12.26 5.98
CA LEU A 194 17.04 13.33 6.68
C LEU A 194 16.54 12.90 8.06
N GLU A 195 16.06 11.68 8.20
CA GLU A 195 15.62 11.09 9.48
C GLU A 195 16.77 10.95 10.48
N ALA A 196 17.95 10.52 10.01
CA ALA A 196 19.13 10.39 10.85
C ALA A 196 19.75 11.75 11.27
N ARG A 197 19.40 12.83 10.58
CA ARG A 197 19.96 14.17 10.80
C ARG A 197 18.87 15.23 10.91
N VAL A 198 17.93 15.00 11.80
CA VAL A 198 16.80 15.89 12.01
C VAL A 198 17.20 17.29 12.42
N ASP A 199 18.28 17.43 13.20
CA ASP A 199 18.84 18.71 13.65
C ASP A 199 19.77 19.39 12.62
N GLY A 200 20.18 18.66 11.57
CA GLY A 200 21.07 19.16 10.51
C GLY A 200 20.34 20.04 9.49
N THR A 201 21.11 20.67 8.62
CA THR A 201 20.64 21.33 7.42
C THR A 201 21.36 20.75 6.21
N ILE A 202 20.65 20.46 5.14
CA ILE A 202 21.25 20.07 3.87
C ILE A 202 20.49 20.76 2.73
N PRO A 203 21.20 21.47 1.84
CA PRO A 203 20.63 21.95 0.60
C PRO A 203 20.07 20.79 -0.22
N VAL A 204 18.95 21.02 -0.91
CA VAL A 204 18.32 19.97 -1.75
C VAL A 204 19.28 19.49 -2.84
N ALA A 205 20.14 20.37 -3.34
CA ALA A 205 21.16 20.03 -4.34
C ALA A 205 22.18 19.00 -3.79
N ASP A 206 22.64 19.19 -2.55
CA ASP A 206 23.62 18.31 -1.92
C ASP A 206 22.97 16.96 -1.56
N LEU A 207 21.72 16.98 -1.08
CA LEU A 207 20.95 15.76 -0.84
C LEU A 207 20.73 14.96 -2.13
N ALA A 208 20.44 15.65 -3.24
CA ALA A 208 20.26 15.02 -4.53
C ALA A 208 21.57 14.41 -5.05
N ALA A 209 22.68 15.13 -4.94
CA ALA A 209 24.01 14.64 -5.30
C ALA A 209 24.40 13.40 -4.48
N LEU A 210 24.13 13.38 -3.16
CA LEU A 210 24.39 12.25 -2.25
C LEU A 210 23.73 10.95 -2.73
N VAL A 211 22.56 11.05 -3.36
CA VAL A 211 21.80 9.87 -3.81
C VAL A 211 21.87 9.62 -5.31
N GLY A 212 22.66 10.43 -6.06
CA GLY A 212 22.89 10.29 -7.50
C GLY A 212 21.72 10.77 -8.37
N LEU A 213 20.99 11.79 -7.93
CA LEU A 213 19.86 12.38 -8.66
C LEU A 213 20.05 13.87 -8.93
N SER A 214 19.29 14.39 -9.91
CA SER A 214 19.13 15.85 -10.02
C SER A 214 18.19 16.40 -8.95
N PRO A 215 18.33 17.66 -8.51
CA PRO A 215 17.44 18.28 -7.52
C PRO A 215 15.96 18.27 -7.93
N SER A 216 15.67 18.44 -9.21
CA SER A 216 14.31 18.43 -9.76
C SER A 216 13.70 17.02 -9.68
N HIS A 217 14.47 15.99 -10.05
CA HIS A 217 14.04 14.61 -9.99
C HIS A 217 13.80 14.17 -8.54
N LEU A 218 14.74 14.45 -7.63
CA LEU A 218 14.55 14.16 -6.20
C LEU A 218 13.30 14.87 -5.64
N SER A 219 13.09 16.14 -5.99
CA SER A 219 11.90 16.89 -5.54
C SER A 219 10.59 16.33 -6.08
N ALA A 220 10.58 15.78 -7.30
CA ALA A 220 9.42 15.12 -7.89
C ALA A 220 9.12 13.82 -7.15
N LEU A 221 10.13 12.98 -6.90
CA LEU A 221 9.99 11.73 -6.14
C LEU A 221 9.50 11.98 -4.71
N PHE A 222 10.04 12.99 -4.01
CA PHE A 222 9.56 13.37 -2.68
C PHE A 222 8.09 13.79 -2.69
N ARG A 223 7.66 14.64 -3.64
CA ARG A 223 6.25 15.06 -3.73
C ARG A 223 5.33 13.89 -4.00
N GLN A 224 5.73 12.98 -4.86
CA GLN A 224 4.96 11.78 -5.17
C GLN A 224 4.81 10.87 -3.94
N ALA A 225 5.89 10.63 -3.19
CA ALA A 225 5.89 9.68 -2.08
C ALA A 225 5.37 10.28 -0.75
N THR A 226 5.62 11.57 -0.50
CA THR A 226 5.34 12.21 0.80
C THR A 226 4.36 13.38 0.73
N GLY A 227 3.87 13.71 -0.45
CA GLY A 227 3.01 14.87 -0.69
C GLY A 227 3.74 16.22 -0.63
N SER A 228 5.06 16.25 -0.33
CA SER A 228 5.83 17.48 -0.15
C SER A 228 7.25 17.37 -0.71
N GLY A 229 7.92 18.50 -0.90
CA GLY A 229 9.34 18.50 -1.29
C GLY A 229 10.29 18.17 -0.13
N PRO A 230 11.58 17.86 -0.41
CA PRO A 230 12.56 17.44 0.62
C PRO A 230 12.70 18.41 1.79
N ALA A 231 12.72 19.71 1.53
CA ALA A 231 12.84 20.73 2.58
C ALA A 231 11.61 20.80 3.49
N ALA A 232 10.41 20.69 2.93
CA ALA A 232 9.17 20.66 3.70
C ALA A 232 9.05 19.36 4.49
N PHE A 233 9.42 18.24 3.92
CA PHE A 233 9.48 16.93 4.60
C PHE A 233 10.45 17.00 5.79
N HIS A 234 11.65 17.54 5.61
CA HIS A 234 12.62 17.70 6.71
C HIS A 234 12.09 18.64 7.81
N THR A 235 11.40 19.72 7.43
CA THR A 235 10.73 20.61 8.40
C THR A 235 9.70 19.84 9.22
N SER A 236 8.90 18.98 8.59
CA SER A 236 7.92 18.14 9.29
C SER A 236 8.57 17.18 10.29
N LEU A 237 9.70 16.56 9.93
CA LEU A 237 10.47 15.71 10.85
C LEU A 237 10.96 16.49 12.08
N ARG A 238 11.51 17.70 11.87
CA ARG A 238 11.94 18.60 12.95
C ARG A 238 10.80 18.99 13.88
N MET A 239 9.65 19.33 13.31
CA MET A 239 8.45 19.70 14.10
C MET A 239 7.88 18.50 14.86
N GLY A 240 7.89 17.30 14.28
CA GLY A 240 7.54 16.07 14.97
C GLY A 240 8.49 15.76 16.15
N ARG A 241 9.79 15.91 15.95
CA ARG A 241 10.79 15.75 17.02
C ARG A 241 10.64 16.81 18.11
N ALA A 242 10.40 18.07 17.73
CA ALA A 242 10.16 19.16 18.69
C ALA A 242 8.93 18.89 19.54
N ARG A 243 7.84 18.42 18.94
CA ARG A 243 6.63 18.03 19.65
C ARG A 243 6.92 16.95 20.69
N ALA A 244 7.64 15.88 20.29
CA ALA A 244 8.02 14.83 21.21
C ALA A 244 8.86 15.35 22.39
N LEU A 245 9.81 16.27 22.15
CA LEU A 245 10.61 16.89 23.21
C LEU A 245 9.76 17.77 24.14
N LEU A 246 8.76 18.50 23.61
CA LEU A 246 7.84 19.30 24.42
C LEU A 246 6.98 18.43 25.34
N ASP A 247 6.61 17.22 24.90
CA ASP A 247 5.80 16.27 25.66
C ASP A 247 6.62 15.55 26.74
N THR A 248 7.84 15.12 26.40
CA THR A 248 8.62 14.17 27.20
C THR A 248 9.74 14.79 28.03
N SER A 249 10.01 16.10 27.87
CA SER A 249 11.11 16.77 28.59
C SER A 249 10.69 18.08 29.25
N SER A 250 11.58 18.58 30.13
CA SER A 250 11.47 19.89 30.76
C SER A 250 12.28 20.98 30.02
N LEU A 251 12.85 20.68 28.84
CA LEU A 251 13.64 21.63 28.07
C LEU A 251 12.83 22.90 27.77
N THR A 252 13.45 24.05 27.88
CA THR A 252 12.86 25.32 27.46
C THR A 252 12.56 25.32 25.95
N VAL A 253 11.69 26.22 25.50
CA VAL A 253 11.37 26.35 24.07
C VAL A 253 12.65 26.66 23.25
N ALA A 254 13.59 27.41 23.81
CA ALA A 254 14.85 27.72 23.17
C ALA A 254 15.77 26.47 23.03
N GLU A 255 15.83 25.65 24.09
CA GLU A 255 16.59 24.40 24.06
C GLU A 255 15.94 23.39 23.09
N VAL A 256 14.62 23.30 23.04
CA VAL A 256 13.93 22.47 22.04
C VAL A 256 14.23 22.96 20.63
N ALA A 257 14.20 24.29 20.38
CA ALA A 257 14.57 24.85 19.09
C ALA A 257 15.99 24.43 18.68
N ALA A 258 16.95 24.60 19.58
CA ALA A 258 18.36 24.21 19.34
C ALA A 258 18.49 22.70 19.07
N ALA A 259 17.80 21.84 19.85
CA ALA A 259 17.82 20.39 19.71
C ALA A 259 17.26 19.87 18.37
N VAL A 260 16.45 20.70 17.68
CA VAL A 260 15.92 20.37 16.35
C VAL A 260 16.52 21.26 15.25
N GLY A 261 17.69 21.87 15.52
CA GLY A 261 18.51 22.56 14.53
C GLY A 261 18.04 23.98 14.14
N TYR A 262 17.32 24.67 15.02
CA TYR A 262 16.98 26.07 14.86
C TYR A 262 17.81 26.97 15.76
N ALA A 263 18.61 27.84 15.15
CA ALA A 263 19.43 28.84 15.90
C ALA A 263 18.55 29.99 16.46
N ASP A 264 17.42 30.30 15.81
CA ASP A 264 16.50 31.34 16.25
C ASP A 264 15.21 30.71 16.84
N PRO A 265 14.97 30.80 18.15
CA PRO A 265 13.77 30.27 18.79
C PRO A 265 12.48 30.97 18.36
N LEU A 266 12.53 32.23 17.90
CA LEU A 266 11.37 32.93 17.38
C LEU A 266 10.98 32.42 16.00
N TYR A 267 11.95 32.17 15.14
CA TYR A 267 11.71 31.54 13.85
C TYR A 267 11.19 30.10 14.04
N PHE A 268 11.78 29.33 14.93
CA PHE A 268 11.26 28.01 15.33
C PHE A 268 9.81 28.08 15.77
N SER A 269 9.46 28.99 16.67
CA SER A 269 8.09 29.12 17.19
C SER A 269 7.08 29.44 16.08
N ARG A 270 7.47 30.27 15.09
CA ARG A 270 6.63 30.52 13.91
C ARG A 270 6.45 29.28 13.04
N GLN A 271 7.52 28.48 12.82
CA GLN A 271 7.44 27.25 12.06
C GLN A 271 6.60 26.18 12.79
N PHE A 272 6.79 26.04 14.09
CA PHE A 272 6.01 25.12 14.93
C PHE A 272 4.51 25.45 14.88
N ARG A 273 4.17 26.74 15.04
CA ARG A 273 2.77 27.19 14.94
C ARG A 273 2.18 26.93 13.55
N ARG A 274 2.96 27.10 12.49
CA ARG A 274 2.50 26.82 11.11
C ARG A 274 2.15 25.33 10.89
N VAL A 275 2.86 24.43 11.58
CA VAL A 275 2.68 22.98 11.41
C VAL A 275 1.64 22.42 12.38
N HIS A 276 1.53 22.98 13.61
CA HIS A 276 0.71 22.44 14.68
C HIS A 276 -0.43 23.37 15.12
N ASP A 277 -0.62 24.52 14.45
CA ASP A 277 -1.62 25.55 14.74
C ASP A 277 -1.51 26.21 16.13
N LEU A 278 -0.55 25.80 16.95
CA LEU A 278 -0.28 26.28 18.30
C LEU A 278 1.19 26.71 18.47
N SER A 279 1.44 27.73 19.30
CA SER A 279 2.83 28.00 19.71
C SER A 279 3.39 26.86 20.56
N PRO A 280 4.73 26.64 20.60
CA PRO A 280 5.33 25.62 21.47
C PRO A 280 4.94 25.72 22.93
N SER A 281 4.84 26.95 23.47
CA SER A 281 4.44 27.20 24.85
C SER A 281 2.98 26.86 25.08
N ALA A 282 2.07 27.26 24.17
CA ALA A 282 0.66 26.93 24.24
C ALA A 282 0.42 25.42 24.11
N TYR A 283 1.15 24.76 23.20
CA TYR A 283 1.11 23.31 23.04
C TYR A 283 1.48 22.60 24.37
N ARG A 284 2.59 22.98 24.99
CA ARG A 284 3.03 22.40 26.29
C ARG A 284 2.01 22.61 27.40
N ALA A 285 1.41 23.80 27.47
CA ALA A 285 0.41 24.11 28.49
C ALA A 285 -0.84 23.21 28.38
N GLN A 286 -1.25 22.82 27.17
CA GLN A 286 -2.40 21.95 26.96
C GLN A 286 -2.14 20.48 27.32
N HIS A 287 -0.88 20.02 27.24
CA HIS A 287 -0.54 18.60 27.39
C HIS A 287 0.11 18.25 28.72
N LYS A 288 0.43 19.23 29.56
CA LYS A 288 0.97 19.06 30.94
C LYS A 288 -0.01 19.51 32.03
N GLY A 289 -1.29 19.79 31.67
CA GLY A 289 -2.36 20.11 32.58
C GLY A 289 -3.07 18.90 33.14
#